data_b1daa8ca6ed40939a1d804c813037cd1
#
_entry.id   b1daa8ca6ed40939a1d804c813037cd1
#
_cell.length_a   1.000
_cell.length_b   1.000
_cell.length_c   1.000
_cell.angle_alpha   90.00
_cell.angle_beta   90.00
_cell.angle_gamma   90.00
#
_symmetry.space_group_name_H-M   'P 1'
#
loop_
_entity.id
_entity.type
_entity.pdbx_description
1 polymer ?
#
loop_
_entity_poly.entity_id
_entity_poly.type
_entity_poly.pdbx_seq_one_letter_code
_entity_poly.pdbx_strand_id
1 'polypeptide(L)'
;MSFWNSLRIGLSGLTAQRLRLDLISNNIANAQTTRTEQGGAYQRQDVIFMAEGQNGFLPKLEAARRSQGESLQGGVQVAEITTDTETGARVYDPTHPDADDEGYVTYPNVDVVVEMTNMLSATRSYEANLASIEASKRMALKALEIGR
;
A
#
# COMPACT_ATOMS: atom_id res chain seq x y z
N MET A 1 1.54 19.96 -18.16
CA MET A 1 1.20 19.47 -16.78
C MET A 1 1.30 20.65 -15.83
N SER A 2 0.27 20.87 -15.00
CA SER A 2 0.31 21.92 -13.97
C SER A 2 1.18 21.44 -12.80
N PHE A 3 1.98 22.31 -12.21
CA PHE A 3 2.76 22.07 -10.99
C PHE A 3 1.94 21.42 -9.88
N TRP A 4 0.73 21.91 -9.66
CA TRP A 4 -0.21 21.37 -8.69
C TRP A 4 -0.60 19.91 -8.96
N ASN A 5 -0.70 19.54 -10.24
CA ASN A 5 -1.03 18.16 -10.61
C ASN A 5 0.13 17.21 -10.30
N SER A 6 1.38 17.63 -10.57
CA SER A 6 2.58 16.84 -10.21
C SER A 6 2.68 16.62 -8.69
N LEU A 7 2.40 17.66 -7.89
CA LEU A 7 2.37 17.54 -6.43
C LEU A 7 1.26 16.59 -5.96
N ARG A 8 0.06 16.70 -6.52
CA ARG A 8 -1.06 15.83 -6.17
C ARG A 8 -0.77 14.36 -6.45
N ILE A 9 -0.19 14.07 -7.62
CA ILE A 9 0.23 12.72 -8.00
C ILE A 9 1.27 12.18 -7.02
N GLY A 10 2.30 12.97 -6.71
CA GLY A 10 3.33 12.57 -5.75
C GLY A 10 2.77 12.31 -4.34
N LEU A 11 1.86 13.16 -3.87
CA LEU A 11 1.20 13.00 -2.57
C LEU A 11 0.33 11.73 -2.53
N SER A 12 -0.42 11.42 -3.59
CA SER A 12 -1.21 10.18 -3.66
C SER A 12 -0.31 8.95 -3.57
N GLY A 13 0.84 8.96 -4.26
CA GLY A 13 1.84 7.90 -4.19
C GLY A 13 2.45 7.75 -2.79
N LEU A 14 2.78 8.86 -2.11
CA LEU A 14 3.27 8.84 -0.73
C LEU A 14 2.25 8.23 0.24
N THR A 15 0.99 8.66 0.14
CA THR A 15 -0.09 8.15 1.00
C THR A 15 -0.30 6.64 0.79
N ALA A 16 -0.31 6.20 -0.46
CA ALA A 16 -0.45 4.79 -0.81
C ALA A 16 0.71 3.94 -0.27
N GLN A 17 1.96 4.38 -0.46
CA GLN A 17 3.13 3.64 0.04
C GLN A 17 3.23 3.66 1.56
N ARG A 18 2.79 4.73 2.23
CA ARG A 18 2.72 4.77 3.69
C ARG A 18 1.75 3.71 4.22
N LEU A 19 0.55 3.60 3.65
CA LEU A 19 -0.39 2.57 4.06
C LEU A 19 0.18 1.16 3.83
N ARG A 20 0.89 0.94 2.72
CA ARG A 20 1.56 -0.33 2.48
C ARG A 20 2.60 -0.64 3.54
N LEU A 21 3.41 0.34 3.95
CA LEU A 21 4.39 0.19 5.03
C LEU A 21 3.72 -0.14 6.36
N ASP A 22 2.60 0.50 6.67
CA ASP A 22 1.84 0.25 7.89
C ASP A 22 1.30 -1.20 7.92
N LEU A 23 0.76 -1.70 6.80
CA LEU A 23 0.28 -3.08 6.68
C LEU A 23 1.42 -4.10 6.79
N ILE A 24 2.55 -3.88 6.12
CA ILE A 24 3.73 -4.75 6.22
C ILE A 24 4.26 -4.79 7.65
N SER A 25 4.33 -3.65 8.33
CA SER A 25 4.74 -3.57 9.73
C SER A 25 3.79 -4.36 10.63
N ASN A 26 2.50 -4.28 10.36
CA ASN A 26 1.48 -5.03 11.09
C ASN A 26 1.61 -6.55 10.85
N ASN A 27 1.85 -6.97 9.60
CA ASN A 27 2.10 -8.37 9.27
C ASN A 27 3.33 -8.92 10.00
N ILE A 28 4.43 -8.18 10.02
CA ILE A 28 5.66 -8.59 10.73
C ILE A 28 5.41 -8.68 12.24
N ALA A 29 4.74 -7.69 12.83
CA ALA A 29 4.44 -7.68 14.25
C ALA A 29 3.57 -8.88 14.68
N ASN A 30 2.67 -9.33 13.80
CA ASN A 30 1.74 -10.42 14.06
C ASN A 30 2.16 -11.75 13.43
N ALA A 31 3.39 -11.88 12.92
CA ALA A 31 3.87 -13.10 12.28
C ALA A 31 3.85 -14.35 13.18
N GLN A 32 3.78 -14.17 14.50
CA GLN A 32 3.71 -15.25 15.50
C GLN A 32 2.39 -15.25 16.28
N THR A 33 1.41 -14.45 15.89
CA THR A 33 0.13 -14.34 16.60
C THR A 33 -0.80 -15.49 16.21
N THR A 34 -0.88 -16.49 17.06
CA THR A 34 -1.66 -17.73 16.85
C THR A 34 -3.15 -17.57 17.13
N ARG A 35 -3.52 -16.51 17.89
CA ARG A 35 -4.91 -16.25 18.25
C ARG A 35 -5.27 -14.78 18.18
N THR A 36 -6.34 -14.47 17.46
CA THR A 36 -6.91 -13.13 17.33
C THR A 36 -8.26 -13.04 18.03
N GLU A 37 -8.78 -11.83 18.22
CA GLU A 37 -10.14 -11.61 18.78
C GLU A 37 -11.24 -12.24 17.93
N GLN A 38 -11.02 -12.38 16.62
CA GLN A 38 -11.95 -13.00 15.68
C GLN A 38 -11.87 -14.54 15.69
N GLY A 39 -10.89 -15.10 16.42
CA GLY A 39 -10.57 -16.52 16.46
C GLY A 39 -9.58 -16.93 15.37
N GLY A 40 -8.70 -17.89 15.72
CA GLY A 40 -7.66 -18.39 14.81
C GLY A 40 -6.44 -17.49 14.69
N ALA A 41 -5.47 -17.92 13.85
CA ALA A 41 -4.23 -17.22 13.61
C ALA A 41 -4.45 -15.89 12.88
N TYR A 42 -3.50 -14.96 13.02
CA TYR A 42 -3.52 -13.71 12.28
C TYR A 42 -3.50 -13.98 10.78
N GLN A 43 -4.27 -13.22 10.03
CA GLN A 43 -4.31 -13.29 8.56
C GLN A 43 -3.52 -12.14 7.96
N ARG A 44 -2.60 -12.46 7.05
CA ARG A 44 -1.77 -11.49 6.33
C ARG A 44 -2.63 -10.51 5.55
N GLN A 45 -2.32 -9.22 5.64
CA GLN A 45 -3.00 -8.18 4.91
C GLN A 45 -2.10 -7.61 3.81
N ASP A 46 -2.68 -7.34 2.65
CA ASP A 46 -1.99 -6.68 1.54
C ASP A 46 -2.88 -5.60 0.93
N VAL A 47 -2.28 -4.68 0.19
CA VAL A 47 -2.96 -3.54 -0.42
C VAL A 47 -2.94 -3.63 -1.94
N ILE A 48 -4.10 -3.44 -2.56
CA ILE A 48 -4.23 -3.34 -4.01
C ILE A 48 -4.30 -1.87 -4.39
N PHE A 49 -3.36 -1.44 -5.23
CA PHE A 49 -3.33 -0.09 -5.78
C PHE A 49 -4.05 -0.03 -7.13
N MET A 50 -4.71 1.09 -7.35
CA MET A 50 -5.38 1.39 -8.61
C MET A 50 -5.02 2.81 -9.06
N ALA A 51 -4.92 3.04 -10.37
CA ALA A 51 -4.78 4.38 -10.89
C ALA A 51 -6.04 5.20 -10.63
N GLU A 52 -5.88 6.42 -10.14
CA GLU A 52 -7.00 7.35 -9.92
C GLU A 52 -7.70 7.67 -11.25
N GLY A 53 -9.03 7.53 -11.31
CA GLY A 53 -9.84 7.83 -12.49
C GLY A 53 -10.18 6.64 -13.39
N GLN A 54 -9.81 5.41 -13.04
CA GLN A 54 -10.17 4.21 -13.81
C GLN A 54 -11.49 3.54 -13.38
N ASN A 55 -12.16 4.02 -12.35
CA ASN A 55 -13.36 3.41 -11.82
C ASN A 55 -14.61 3.93 -12.48
N GLY A 56 -15.20 3.10 -13.35
CA GLY A 56 -16.60 3.19 -13.81
C GLY A 56 -16.79 3.71 -15.23
N PHE A 57 -17.98 3.44 -15.73
CA PHE A 57 -18.47 3.89 -17.05
C PHE A 57 -18.70 5.42 -17.08
N LEU A 58 -19.14 6.00 -15.97
CA LEU A 58 -19.43 7.44 -15.86
C LEU A 58 -18.19 8.33 -16.07
N PRO A 59 -17.01 8.05 -15.45
CA PRO A 59 -15.80 8.80 -15.73
C PRO A 59 -15.37 8.71 -17.19
N LYS A 60 -15.53 7.54 -17.84
CA LYS A 60 -15.22 7.38 -19.27
C LYS A 60 -16.17 8.18 -20.16
N LEU A 61 -17.43 8.27 -19.81
CA LEU A 61 -18.43 9.07 -20.53
C LEU A 61 -18.17 10.57 -20.35
N GLU A 62 -17.82 11.01 -19.14
CA GLU A 62 -17.44 12.40 -18.87
C GLU A 62 -16.13 12.78 -19.54
N ALA A 63 -15.12 11.90 -19.57
CA ALA A 63 -13.88 12.09 -20.29
C ALA A 63 -14.12 12.22 -21.80
N ALA A 64 -15.01 11.41 -22.37
CA ALA A 64 -15.42 11.51 -23.77
C ALA A 64 -16.19 12.83 -24.09
N ARG A 65 -16.95 13.37 -23.15
CA ARG A 65 -17.62 14.67 -23.28
C ARG A 65 -16.68 15.86 -23.10
N ARG A 66 -15.60 15.69 -22.33
CA ARG A 66 -14.57 16.72 -22.05
C ARG A 66 -13.38 16.68 -23.02
N SER A 67 -13.52 16.09 -24.20
CA SER A 67 -12.45 15.87 -25.17
C SER A 67 -11.72 17.13 -25.68
N GLN A 68 -11.85 18.28 -25.04
CA GLN A 68 -11.14 19.53 -25.33
C GLN A 68 -10.40 20.16 -24.15
N GLY A 69 -10.12 19.47 -23.07
CA GLY A 69 -9.35 20.05 -21.96
C GLY A 69 -8.91 19.03 -20.94
N GLU A 70 -7.63 18.70 -20.99
CA GLU A 70 -6.82 18.20 -19.86
C GLU A 70 -7.54 17.48 -18.72
N SER A 71 -8.00 16.27 -18.94
CA SER A 71 -8.23 15.37 -17.82
C SER A 71 -7.01 14.45 -17.62
N LEU A 72 -5.88 15.03 -17.23
CA LEU A 72 -4.79 14.29 -16.62
C LEU A 72 -5.17 13.99 -15.16
N GLN A 73 -6.16 13.13 -15.00
CA GLN A 73 -6.37 12.42 -13.75
C GLN A 73 -5.22 11.42 -13.65
N GLY A 74 -4.19 11.77 -12.94
CA GLY A 74 -3.08 10.92 -12.60
C GLY A 74 -2.99 10.85 -11.09
N GLY A 75 -2.62 9.71 -10.57
CA GLY A 75 -2.45 9.45 -9.16
C GLY A 75 -2.69 7.98 -8.86
N VAL A 76 -2.44 7.61 -7.62
CA VAL A 76 -2.65 6.26 -7.10
C VAL A 76 -3.65 6.33 -5.96
N GLN A 77 -4.62 5.45 -5.98
CA GLN A 77 -5.54 5.24 -4.87
C GLN A 77 -5.47 3.80 -4.40
N VAL A 78 -5.79 3.60 -3.13
CA VAL A 78 -6.00 2.26 -2.58
C VAL A 78 -7.37 1.78 -3.03
N ALA A 79 -7.40 0.69 -3.77
CA ALA A 79 -8.62 0.07 -4.22
C ALA A 79 -9.24 -0.79 -3.12
N GLU A 80 -8.40 -1.61 -2.48
CA GLU A 80 -8.84 -2.58 -1.48
C GLU A 80 -7.67 -2.97 -0.59
N ILE A 81 -7.97 -3.37 0.64
CA ILE A 81 -7.07 -4.09 1.52
C ILE A 81 -7.56 -5.54 1.51
N THR A 82 -6.76 -6.43 0.95
CA THR A 82 -7.06 -7.86 0.89
C THR A 82 -6.49 -8.57 2.09
N THR A 83 -7.20 -9.58 2.56
CA THR A 83 -6.76 -10.47 3.62
C THR A 83 -6.47 -11.84 3.02
N ASP A 84 -5.30 -12.38 3.29
CA ASP A 84 -4.93 -13.73 2.88
C ASP A 84 -5.62 -14.74 3.78
N THR A 85 -6.46 -15.58 3.19
CA THR A 85 -7.20 -16.64 3.90
C THR A 85 -6.47 -17.98 3.88
N GLU A 86 -5.29 -18.07 3.27
CA GLU A 86 -4.50 -19.28 3.27
C GLU A 86 -4.02 -19.61 4.68
N THR A 87 -4.16 -20.87 5.06
CA THR A 87 -3.70 -21.36 6.36
C THR A 87 -2.19 -21.45 6.36
N GLY A 88 -1.55 -20.88 7.37
CA GLY A 88 -0.09 -20.96 7.53
C GLY A 88 0.37 -22.34 8.06
N ALA A 89 1.61 -22.40 8.49
CA ALA A 89 2.23 -23.64 8.95
C ALA A 89 1.55 -24.17 10.22
N ARG A 90 1.27 -25.47 10.24
CA ARG A 90 0.84 -26.20 11.46
C ARG A 90 2.06 -26.84 12.10
N VAL A 91 2.31 -26.49 13.36
CA VAL A 91 3.46 -27.00 14.14
C VAL A 91 2.93 -27.79 15.32
N TYR A 92 3.48 -28.98 15.55
CA TYR A 92 3.15 -29.80 16.70
C TYR A 92 3.81 -29.27 17.97
N ASP A 93 3.02 -28.65 18.85
CA ASP A 93 3.45 -28.15 20.16
C ASP A 93 2.30 -28.28 21.16
N PRO A 94 2.18 -29.43 21.85
CA PRO A 94 1.10 -29.68 22.80
C PRO A 94 1.19 -28.84 24.08
N THR A 95 2.32 -28.12 24.29
CA THR A 95 2.52 -27.26 25.47
C THR A 95 2.01 -25.84 25.24
N HIS A 96 1.74 -25.49 23.99
CA HIS A 96 1.27 -24.15 23.63
C HIS A 96 -0.20 -23.94 24.08
N PRO A 97 -0.54 -22.77 24.65
CA PRO A 97 -1.89 -22.48 25.12
C PRO A 97 -2.97 -22.49 24.03
N ASP A 98 -2.58 -22.28 22.78
CA ASP A 98 -3.48 -22.26 21.62
C ASP A 98 -3.39 -23.55 20.78
N ALA A 99 -2.86 -24.66 21.36
CA ALA A 99 -2.84 -25.95 20.70
C ALA A 99 -4.27 -26.50 20.56
N ASP A 100 -4.55 -27.16 19.44
CA ASP A 100 -5.79 -27.87 19.21
C ASP A 100 -5.83 -29.21 20.01
N ASP A 101 -6.94 -29.93 19.94
CA ASP A 101 -7.12 -31.21 20.65
C ASP A 101 -6.09 -32.29 20.20
N GLU A 102 -5.46 -32.10 19.03
CA GLU A 102 -4.45 -32.99 18.49
C GLU A 102 -3.02 -32.52 18.84
N GLY A 103 -2.88 -31.38 19.54
CA GLY A 103 -1.60 -30.79 19.94
C GLY A 103 -0.90 -29.98 18.85
N TYR A 104 -1.62 -29.51 17.83
CA TYR A 104 -1.09 -28.66 16.79
C TYR A 104 -1.45 -27.19 16.97
N VAL A 105 -0.52 -26.30 16.66
CA VAL A 105 -0.72 -24.85 16.63
C VAL A 105 -0.63 -24.38 15.17
N THR A 106 -1.59 -23.56 14.75
CA THR A 106 -1.59 -22.94 13.43
C THR A 106 -0.98 -21.56 13.52
N TYR A 107 0.09 -21.32 12.78
CA TYR A 107 0.72 -20.01 12.67
C TYR A 107 0.17 -19.22 11.50
N PRO A 108 0.33 -17.87 11.49
CA PRO A 108 -0.01 -17.03 10.35
C PRO A 108 0.77 -17.41 9.09
N ASN A 109 0.16 -17.21 7.91
CA ASN A 109 0.86 -17.33 6.61
C ASN A 109 1.66 -16.04 6.32
N VAL A 110 2.63 -15.74 7.18
CA VAL A 110 3.49 -14.55 7.08
C VAL A 110 4.95 -14.97 7.05
N ASP A 111 5.62 -14.74 5.92
CA ASP A 111 7.07 -14.89 5.82
C ASP A 111 7.75 -13.55 6.14
N VAL A 112 8.39 -13.48 7.29
CA VAL A 112 9.06 -12.26 7.78
C VAL A 112 10.13 -11.77 6.80
N VAL A 113 10.87 -12.67 6.13
CA VAL A 113 11.92 -12.29 5.18
C VAL A 113 11.32 -11.64 3.92
N VAL A 114 10.23 -12.20 3.43
CA VAL A 114 9.48 -11.63 2.30
C VAL A 114 8.90 -10.27 2.69
N GLU A 115 8.29 -10.16 3.88
CA GLU A 115 7.73 -8.88 4.35
C GLU A 115 8.81 -7.81 4.56
N MET A 116 10.00 -8.17 5.07
CA MET A 116 11.14 -7.23 5.16
C MET A 116 11.59 -6.74 3.78
N THR A 117 11.61 -7.63 2.78
CA THR A 117 11.93 -7.26 1.39
C THR A 117 10.88 -6.33 0.81
N ASN A 118 9.60 -6.59 1.07
CA ASN A 118 8.47 -5.74 0.68
C ASN A 118 8.57 -4.37 1.36
N MET A 119 8.92 -4.33 2.65
CA MET A 119 9.14 -3.09 3.40
C MET A 119 10.25 -2.24 2.77
N LEU A 120 11.38 -2.85 2.42
CA LEU A 120 12.49 -2.15 1.77
C LEU A 120 12.07 -1.58 0.39
N SER A 121 11.32 -2.36 -0.38
CA SER A 121 10.78 -1.92 -1.68
C SER A 121 9.82 -0.74 -1.53
N ALA A 122 8.90 -0.81 -0.55
CA ALA A 122 7.94 0.25 -0.27
C ALA A 122 8.63 1.54 0.22
N THR A 123 9.67 1.41 1.08
CA THR A 123 10.49 2.53 1.55
C THR A 123 11.19 3.24 0.40
N ARG A 124 11.83 2.48 -0.51
CA ARG A 124 12.47 3.05 -1.70
C ARG A 124 11.47 3.78 -2.61
N SER A 125 10.28 3.22 -2.77
CA SER A 125 9.22 3.85 -3.56
C SER A 125 8.72 5.14 -2.90
N TYR A 126 8.60 5.16 -1.57
CA TYR A 126 8.25 6.34 -0.79
C TYR A 126 9.30 7.45 -0.96
N GLU A 127 10.59 7.12 -0.80
CA GLU A 127 11.71 8.05 -0.98
C GLU A 127 11.77 8.62 -2.41
N ALA A 128 11.53 7.79 -3.42
CA ALA A 128 11.48 8.23 -4.82
C ALA A 128 10.35 9.24 -5.07
N ASN A 129 9.16 9.01 -4.51
CA ASN A 129 8.04 9.95 -4.59
C ASN A 129 8.36 11.26 -3.87
N LEU A 130 8.99 11.21 -2.70
CA LEU A 130 9.42 12.38 -1.96
C LEU A 130 10.45 13.20 -2.75
N ALA A 131 11.47 12.54 -3.30
CA ALA A 131 12.48 13.20 -4.15
C ALA A 131 11.86 13.87 -5.40
N SER A 132 10.84 13.24 -6.00
CA SER A 132 10.09 13.81 -7.12
C SER A 132 9.33 15.09 -6.73
N ILE A 133 8.70 15.12 -5.57
CA ILE A 133 8.01 16.29 -5.02
C ILE A 133 9.03 17.42 -4.77
N GLU A 134 10.15 17.13 -4.14
CA GLU A 134 11.21 18.11 -3.89
C GLU A 134 11.81 18.68 -5.17
N ALA A 135 12.03 17.82 -6.20
CA ALA A 135 12.47 18.26 -7.50
C ALA A 135 11.47 19.21 -8.15
N SER A 136 10.19 18.89 -8.11
CA SER A 136 9.11 19.76 -8.62
C SER A 136 9.07 21.11 -7.91
N LYS A 137 9.21 21.11 -6.56
CA LYS A 137 9.29 22.33 -5.76
C LYS A 137 10.49 23.19 -6.15
N ARG A 138 11.68 22.58 -6.30
CA ARG A 138 12.89 23.31 -6.71
C ARG A 138 12.74 23.91 -8.10
N MET A 139 12.15 23.20 -9.07
CA MET A 139 11.87 23.72 -10.39
C MET A 139 10.94 24.93 -10.36
N ALA A 140 9.89 24.89 -9.55
CA ALA A 140 8.95 26.01 -9.40
C ALA A 140 9.64 27.24 -8.78
N LEU A 141 10.48 27.08 -7.77
CA LEU A 141 11.25 28.18 -7.17
C LEU A 141 12.21 28.79 -8.18
N LYS A 142 12.93 27.96 -8.95
CA LYS A 142 13.82 28.45 -10.02
C LYS A 142 13.08 29.22 -11.11
N ALA A 143 11.89 28.76 -11.51
CA ALA A 143 11.06 29.47 -12.47
C ALA A 143 10.63 30.88 -11.98
N LEU A 144 10.34 31.02 -10.67
CA LEU A 144 10.02 32.30 -10.06
C LEU A 144 11.25 33.25 -10.00
N GLU A 145 12.46 32.70 -9.77
CA GLU A 145 13.70 33.48 -9.78
C GLU A 145 14.03 34.03 -11.18
N ILE A 146 13.72 33.28 -12.23
CA ILE A 146 13.97 33.69 -13.62
C ILE A 146 12.96 34.76 -14.09
N GLY A 147 11.79 34.80 -13.49
CA GLY A 147 10.72 35.76 -13.78
C GLY A 147 10.86 37.14 -13.08
N ARG A 148 11.94 37.34 -12.31
CA ARG A 148 12.34 38.61 -11.72
C ARG A 148 13.44 39.21 -12.54
#